data_7a35bdfc73814bf2a11c57009d6cce40
#
_entry.id   7a35bdfc73814bf2a11c57009d6cce40
#
_cell.length_a   1.000
_cell.length_b   1.000
_cell.length_c   1.000
_cell.angle_alpha   90.00
_cell.angle_beta   90.00
_cell.angle_gamma   90.00
#
_symmetry.space_group_name_H-M   'P 1'
#
loop_
_entity.id
_entity.type
_entity.pdbx_description
1 polymer ?
#
loop_
_entity_poly.entity_id
_entity_poly.type
_entity_poly.pdbx_seq_one_letter_code
_entity_poly.pdbx_strand_id
1 'polypeptide(L)'
;MSVPEWTTVARTGEMTEGEMTGGTVAGEEVLVVNLGRQYRAVGATCTHAGCSLVDDGQVDEGAVTCGCHGSVFDLETGEAVGPPADQPLTLYEVRVEGDEVQVAAPSG
;
A
#
# COMPACT_ATOMS: atom_id res chain seq x y z
N MET A 1 22.61 8.59 -11.87
CA MET A 1 21.67 8.28 -10.78
C MET A 1 20.33 8.89 -11.06
N SER A 2 19.30 8.11 -11.04
CA SER A 2 17.95 8.63 -11.23
C SER A 2 17.38 9.08 -9.89
N VAL A 3 16.65 10.20 -9.93
CA VAL A 3 15.92 10.69 -8.77
C VAL A 3 14.56 10.02 -8.79
N PRO A 4 14.06 9.51 -7.66
CA PRO A 4 12.73 8.91 -7.67
C PRO A 4 11.69 9.94 -8.08
N GLU A 5 10.73 9.49 -8.88
CA GLU A 5 9.60 10.31 -9.26
C GLU A 5 8.49 10.12 -8.22
N TRP A 6 8.11 11.21 -7.60
CA TRP A 6 7.07 11.18 -6.59
C TRP A 6 5.71 11.48 -7.23
N THR A 7 4.75 10.62 -6.98
CA THR A 7 3.38 10.77 -7.48
C THR A 7 2.47 11.06 -6.30
N THR A 8 1.72 12.16 -6.38
CA THR A 8 0.73 12.48 -5.35
C THR A 8 -0.47 11.56 -5.54
N VAL A 9 -0.79 10.78 -4.52
CA VAL A 9 -1.88 9.80 -4.58
C VAL A 9 -3.05 10.18 -3.68
N ALA A 10 -2.83 11.05 -2.70
CA ALA A 10 -3.88 11.45 -1.76
C ALA A 10 -3.48 12.73 -1.06
N ARG A 11 -4.43 13.30 -0.31
CA ARG A 11 -4.15 14.45 0.56
C ARG A 11 -4.36 14.02 2.00
N THR A 12 -3.55 14.59 2.90
CA THR A 12 -3.60 14.19 4.31
C THR A 12 -4.97 14.44 4.94
N GLY A 13 -5.66 15.51 4.51
CA GLY A 13 -6.98 15.82 5.02
C GLY A 13 -8.10 14.91 4.50
N GLU A 14 -7.80 14.07 3.52
CA GLU A 14 -8.79 13.19 2.90
C GLU A 14 -8.74 11.77 3.44
N MET A 15 -7.72 11.45 4.25
CA MET A 15 -7.56 10.09 4.79
C MET A 15 -7.47 10.14 6.30
N THR A 16 -8.42 9.52 6.97
CA THR A 16 -8.35 9.35 8.42
C THR A 16 -7.58 8.08 8.74
N GLU A 17 -7.20 7.94 10.00
CA GLU A 17 -6.46 6.76 10.47
C GLU A 17 -7.23 5.49 10.15
N GLY A 18 -6.54 4.51 9.57
CA GLY A 18 -7.13 3.24 9.18
C GLY A 18 -7.73 3.22 7.78
N GLU A 19 -7.82 4.38 7.13
CA GLU A 19 -8.35 4.43 5.76
C GLU A 19 -7.28 4.08 4.74
N MET A 20 -7.74 3.57 3.61
CA MET A 20 -6.86 3.24 2.49
C MET A 20 -7.44 3.80 1.21
N THR A 21 -6.56 4.04 0.24
CA THR A 21 -6.95 4.49 -1.08
C THR A 21 -6.04 3.84 -2.11
N GLY A 22 -6.49 3.82 -3.36
CA GLY A 22 -5.69 3.31 -4.47
C GLY A 22 -5.12 4.43 -5.30
N GLY A 23 -4.00 4.16 -5.95
CA GLY A 23 -3.39 5.08 -6.90
C GLY A 23 -2.56 4.30 -7.89
N THR A 24 -2.06 5.01 -8.89
CA THR A 24 -1.19 4.41 -9.90
C THR A 24 0.17 5.10 -9.85
N VAL A 25 1.22 4.31 -9.69
CA VAL A 25 2.59 4.82 -9.62
C VAL A 25 3.42 4.00 -10.61
N ALA A 26 4.06 4.69 -11.56
CA ALA A 26 4.88 4.05 -12.58
C ALA A 26 4.13 2.93 -13.33
N GLY A 27 2.83 3.13 -13.55
CA GLY A 27 2.02 2.15 -14.28
C GLY A 27 1.47 1.01 -13.44
N GLU A 28 1.77 0.98 -12.14
CA GLU A 28 1.32 -0.08 -11.25
C GLU A 28 0.32 0.46 -10.22
N GLU A 29 -0.70 -0.35 -9.93
CA GLU A 29 -1.68 0.03 -8.91
C GLU A 29 -1.06 -0.15 -7.52
N VAL A 30 -1.20 0.86 -6.68
CA VAL A 30 -0.70 0.82 -5.31
C VAL A 30 -1.82 1.06 -4.32
N LEU A 31 -1.67 0.48 -3.15
CA LEU A 31 -2.54 0.69 -2.00
C LEU A 31 -1.82 1.60 -1.02
N VAL A 32 -2.45 2.72 -0.67
CA VAL A 32 -1.91 3.65 0.32
C VAL A 32 -2.78 3.61 1.56
N VAL A 33 -2.16 3.48 2.72
CA VAL A 33 -2.86 3.33 3.99
C VAL A 33 -2.36 4.36 4.99
N ASN A 34 -3.28 4.99 5.70
CA ASN A 34 -2.97 5.87 6.82
C ASN A 34 -2.95 5.05 8.09
N LEU A 35 -1.77 4.85 8.67
CA LEU A 35 -1.61 4.08 9.92
C LEU A 35 -1.59 4.97 11.16
N GLY A 36 -1.98 6.24 11.03
CA GLY A 36 -2.01 7.19 12.12
C GLY A 36 -0.69 7.92 12.30
N ARG A 37 0.38 7.21 12.52
CA ARG A 37 1.71 7.80 12.68
C ARG A 37 2.43 7.98 11.36
N GLN A 38 2.06 7.18 10.37
CA GLN A 38 2.72 7.18 9.07
C GLN A 38 1.79 6.66 8.01
N TYR A 39 2.12 6.97 6.78
CA TYR A 39 1.45 6.39 5.63
C TYR A 39 2.33 5.28 5.08
N ARG A 40 1.72 4.21 4.58
CA ARG A 40 2.44 3.12 3.93
C ARG A 40 1.83 2.86 2.56
N ALA A 41 2.66 2.40 1.63
CA ALA A 41 2.18 2.09 0.29
C ALA A 41 2.76 0.75 -0.14
N VAL A 42 1.90 -0.11 -0.66
CA VAL A 42 2.28 -1.44 -1.14
C VAL A 42 1.60 -1.68 -2.47
N GLY A 43 2.09 -2.65 -3.23
CA GLY A 43 1.40 -3.08 -4.44
C GLY A 43 -0.02 -3.51 -4.10
N ALA A 44 -0.99 -3.13 -4.92
CA ALA A 44 -2.40 -3.29 -4.59
C ALA A 44 -2.99 -4.64 -4.99
N THR A 45 -2.23 -5.48 -5.67
CA THR A 45 -2.70 -6.79 -6.13
C THR A 45 -2.25 -7.88 -5.17
N CYS A 46 -3.21 -8.66 -4.67
CA CYS A 46 -2.91 -9.80 -3.81
C CYS A 46 -2.04 -10.79 -4.59
N THR A 47 -0.88 -11.15 -4.05
CA THR A 47 0.08 -12.01 -4.75
C THR A 47 -0.42 -13.44 -4.93
N HIS A 48 -1.37 -13.88 -4.12
CA HIS A 48 -1.94 -15.22 -4.25
C HIS A 48 -2.96 -15.33 -5.38
N ALA A 49 -3.94 -14.41 -5.40
CA ALA A 49 -5.12 -14.57 -6.24
C ALA A 49 -5.38 -13.45 -7.23
N GLY A 50 -4.54 -12.42 -7.24
CA GLY A 50 -4.72 -11.29 -8.15
C GLY A 50 -5.87 -10.37 -7.79
N CYS A 51 -6.48 -10.51 -6.62
CA CYS A 51 -7.56 -9.63 -6.18
C CYS A 51 -7.01 -8.27 -5.83
N SER A 52 -7.80 -7.22 -6.08
CA SER A 52 -7.43 -5.86 -5.72
C SER A 52 -7.59 -5.64 -4.22
N LEU A 53 -6.51 -5.24 -3.56
CA LEU A 53 -6.56 -4.91 -2.14
C LEU A 53 -7.29 -3.61 -1.88
N VAL A 54 -7.40 -2.75 -2.90
CA VAL A 54 -8.18 -1.52 -2.78
C VAL A 54 -9.67 -1.85 -2.64
N ASP A 55 -10.15 -2.81 -3.44
CA ASP A 55 -11.57 -3.18 -3.43
C ASP A 55 -11.93 -4.18 -2.34
N ASP A 56 -11.04 -5.14 -2.09
CA ASP A 56 -11.35 -6.30 -1.24
C ASP A 56 -10.49 -6.40 0.02
N GLY A 57 -9.56 -5.47 0.23
CA GLY A 57 -8.68 -5.50 1.39
C GLY A 57 -9.32 -4.87 2.61
N GLN A 58 -8.88 -5.30 3.78
CA GLN A 58 -9.26 -4.70 5.06
C GLN A 58 -8.00 -4.45 5.87
N VAL A 59 -7.87 -3.24 6.42
CA VAL A 59 -6.70 -2.84 7.19
C VAL A 59 -7.01 -2.98 8.67
N ASP A 60 -6.11 -3.62 9.41
CA ASP A 60 -6.23 -3.76 10.86
C ASP A 60 -4.84 -3.95 11.46
N GLU A 61 -4.53 -3.17 12.48
CA GLU A 61 -3.28 -3.28 13.26
C GLU A 61 -2.00 -3.36 12.40
N GLY A 62 -1.91 -2.51 11.39
CA GLY A 62 -0.71 -2.44 10.56
C GLY A 62 -0.59 -3.53 9.52
N ALA A 63 -1.65 -4.27 9.26
CA ALA A 63 -1.69 -5.30 8.24
C ALA A 63 -2.90 -5.12 7.34
N VAL A 64 -2.83 -5.66 6.12
CA VAL A 64 -3.97 -5.69 5.23
C VAL A 64 -4.34 -7.15 4.95
N THR A 65 -5.63 -7.45 5.04
CA THR A 65 -6.17 -8.77 4.76
C THR A 65 -6.88 -8.74 3.43
N CYS A 66 -6.53 -9.65 2.54
CA CYS A 66 -7.21 -9.81 1.25
C CYS A 66 -8.56 -10.49 1.48
N GLY A 67 -9.64 -9.85 1.04
CA GLY A 67 -10.99 -10.40 1.23
C GLY A 67 -11.30 -11.64 0.41
N CYS A 68 -10.49 -11.94 -0.61
CA CYS A 68 -10.74 -13.10 -1.47
C CYS A 68 -10.46 -14.42 -0.78
N HIS A 69 -9.31 -14.54 -0.13
CA HIS A 69 -8.89 -15.81 0.47
C HIS A 69 -8.30 -15.66 1.88
N GLY A 70 -8.36 -14.45 2.44
CA GLY A 70 -7.88 -14.24 3.80
C GLY A 70 -6.38 -14.09 3.96
N SER A 71 -5.64 -13.92 2.87
CA SER A 71 -4.20 -13.68 2.95
C SER A 71 -3.93 -12.36 3.69
N VAL A 72 -2.92 -12.35 4.55
CA VAL A 72 -2.58 -11.17 5.35
C VAL A 72 -1.17 -10.73 5.00
N PHE A 73 -0.99 -9.42 4.81
CA PHE A 73 0.30 -8.81 4.49
C PHE A 73 0.63 -7.74 5.50
N ASP A 74 1.89 -7.74 5.96
CA ASP A 74 2.38 -6.72 6.87
C ASP A 74 2.62 -5.44 6.08
N LEU A 75 2.04 -4.33 6.51
CA LEU A 75 2.16 -3.06 5.80
C LEU A 75 3.52 -2.38 6.02
N GLU A 76 4.28 -2.77 7.01
CA GLU A 76 5.60 -2.20 7.23
C GLU A 76 6.66 -2.84 6.35
N THR A 77 6.53 -4.12 6.05
CA THR A 77 7.53 -4.87 5.30
C THR A 77 7.02 -5.38 3.97
N GLY A 78 5.71 -5.45 3.78
CA GLY A 78 5.10 -6.06 2.60
C GLY A 78 5.05 -7.58 2.68
N GLU A 79 5.58 -8.19 3.72
CA GLU A 79 5.65 -9.65 3.81
C GLU A 79 4.28 -10.29 3.96
N ALA A 80 4.13 -11.47 3.33
CA ALA A 80 2.94 -12.29 3.52
C ALA A 80 3.07 -12.98 4.89
N VAL A 81 2.17 -12.64 5.81
CA VAL A 81 2.20 -13.17 7.17
C VAL A 81 1.04 -14.09 7.48
N GLY A 82 0.07 -14.18 6.54
CA GLY A 82 -1.05 -15.09 6.68
C GLY A 82 -1.33 -15.81 5.37
N PRO A 83 -1.45 -17.16 5.40
CA PRO A 83 -1.72 -17.91 4.18
C PRO A 83 -3.09 -17.57 3.62
N PRO A 84 -3.36 -17.89 2.34
CA PRO A 84 -2.53 -18.74 1.45
C PRO A 84 -1.42 -18.01 0.69
N ALA A 85 -1.32 -16.68 0.74
CA ALA A 85 -0.24 -15.98 0.03
C ALA A 85 1.11 -16.28 0.67
N ASP A 86 2.11 -16.53 -0.16
CA ASP A 86 3.47 -16.79 0.29
C ASP A 86 4.49 -15.85 -0.35
N GLN A 87 4.03 -14.89 -1.15
CA GLN A 87 4.87 -13.90 -1.80
C GLN A 87 4.59 -12.51 -1.22
N PRO A 88 5.62 -11.70 -1.00
CA PRO A 88 5.39 -10.37 -0.43
C PRO A 88 4.76 -9.42 -1.44
N LEU A 89 4.11 -8.38 -0.94
CA LEU A 89 3.72 -7.24 -1.75
C LEU A 89 4.95 -6.35 -1.95
N THR A 90 5.00 -5.67 -3.08
CA THR A 90 6.05 -4.67 -3.29
C THR A 90 5.85 -3.52 -2.32
N LEU A 91 6.89 -3.15 -1.60
CA LEU A 91 6.84 -2.03 -0.67
C LEU A 91 7.30 -0.77 -1.39
N TYR A 92 6.46 0.26 -1.43
CA TYR A 92 6.77 1.53 -2.07
C TYR A 92 7.23 2.56 -1.04
N GLU A 93 7.98 3.55 -1.49
CA GLU A 93 8.38 4.66 -0.64
C GLU A 93 7.26 5.68 -0.54
N VAL A 94 7.05 6.24 0.64
CA VAL A 94 5.99 7.21 0.90
C VAL A 94 6.58 8.41 1.64
N ARG A 95 6.14 9.59 1.25
CA ARG A 95 6.46 10.81 2.01
C ARG A 95 5.23 11.72 2.04
N VAL A 96 5.19 12.61 3.01
CA VAL A 96 4.20 13.67 3.07
C VAL A 96 4.92 14.98 2.76
N GLU A 97 4.43 15.68 1.75
CA GLU A 97 5.00 16.96 1.33
C GLU A 97 3.89 18.00 1.42
N GLY A 98 3.95 18.87 2.42
CA GLY A 98 2.83 19.75 2.71
C GLY A 98 1.61 18.95 3.12
N ASP A 99 0.55 19.00 2.33
CA ASP A 99 -0.65 18.20 2.57
C ASP A 99 -0.81 17.04 1.58
N GLU A 100 0.24 16.75 0.81
CA GLU A 100 0.19 15.71 -0.21
C GLU A 100 0.88 14.44 0.25
N VAL A 101 0.21 13.31 0.07
CA VAL A 101 0.81 11.99 0.29
C VAL A 101 1.38 11.54 -1.04
N GLN A 102 2.69 11.40 -1.10
CA GLN A 102 3.41 11.08 -2.33
C GLN A 102 4.07 9.72 -2.23
N VAL A 103 4.04 8.98 -3.33
CA VAL A 103 4.56 7.62 -3.41
C VAL A 103 5.54 7.53 -4.57
N ALA A 104 6.63 6.81 -4.35
CA ALA A 104 7.61 6.53 -5.39
C ALA A 104 7.88 5.04 -5.46
N ALA A 105 8.22 4.57 -6.66
CA ALA A 105 8.62 3.18 -6.86
C ALA A 105 9.88 2.90 -6.05
N PRO A 106 10.06 1.67 -5.55
CA PRO A 106 11.26 1.35 -4.80
C PRO A 106 12.49 1.49 -5.69
N SER A 107 13.55 2.06 -5.12
CA SER A 107 14.81 2.13 -5.81
C SER A 107 15.45 0.75 -5.75
N GLY A 108 15.67 0.19 -6.90
CA GLY A 108 16.12 -1.17 -6.91
C GLY A 108 17.40 -1.43 -7.59
#